data_acb3abf4b6f03cc88641faff53548e9b
#
_entry.id   acb3abf4b6f03cc88641faff53548e9b
#
_cell.length_a   1.000
_cell.length_b   1.000
_cell.length_c   1.000
_cell.angle_alpha   90.00
_cell.angle_beta   90.00
_cell.angle_gamma   90.00
#
_symmetry.space_group_name_H-M   'P 1'
#
loop_
_entity.id
_entity.type
_entity.pdbx_description
1 polymer ?
#
loop_
_entity_poly.entity_id
_entity_poly.type
_entity_poly.pdbx_seq_one_letter_code
_entity_poly.pdbx_strand_id
1 'polypeptide(L)'
;MKLTKLPKAEPALDPRFIKNLGIKSYDADNLYPQNVRNIVLNSKTGNGCLERYTDYIEGRGIASEPLAGFVVNLDGETLADLHAQVSSDLAMHDGFAIHVNYDINARIVSLHHVPFENARIAEPDEEGIVRKVALHPDWTGQLTRNGKPVKINADSVDYLDVFNPDPEIVLAQIQEAGGPQFYKGQIYYYSSQGFMLYPYSKFHAVLSDMSTDEGLSNIMNRNVRNNFLPAGAFVRLKSQGAPNSGDDADYEPQVSGEDYAEDLASLQGDTEALKILDIGIETPEEKPDFINIQGNNYDKEFTATAAEIKDCIYAAFGQEGWLAIRNGKVGFSGTLVADVERDYAKRQTKTQKALTRCYKTLLRVWTTAQPLPAEPNDANLAILPLVDTTTPTPTQAKA
;
A
#
# COMPACT_ATOMS: atom_id res chain seq x y z
N MET A 1 9.33 45.97 -2.56
CA MET A 1 9.76 44.60 -2.66
C MET A 1 8.77 43.74 -1.81
N LYS A 2 7.83 43.00 -2.43
CA LYS A 2 6.92 42.12 -1.68
C LYS A 2 7.69 40.86 -1.37
N LEU A 3 8.02 40.61 -0.10
CA LEU A 3 8.52 39.31 0.37
C LEU A 3 7.45 38.27 0.15
N THR A 4 7.65 37.38 -0.81
CA THR A 4 6.84 36.21 -1.00
C THR A 4 7.08 35.30 0.21
N LYS A 5 6.06 35.09 1.06
CA LYS A 5 6.15 34.10 2.12
C LYS A 5 6.39 32.75 1.49
N LEU A 6 7.47 32.08 1.86
CA LEU A 6 7.68 30.68 1.51
C LEU A 6 6.47 29.88 2.02
N PRO A 7 5.91 28.98 1.20
CA PRO A 7 4.84 28.09 1.67
C PRO A 7 5.33 27.33 2.90
N LYS A 8 4.48 27.23 3.93
CA LYS A 8 4.76 26.32 5.05
C LYS A 8 4.86 24.92 4.50
N ALA A 9 5.83 24.14 5.00
CA ALA A 9 5.86 22.71 4.73
C ALA A 9 4.51 22.13 5.14
N GLU A 10 3.85 21.42 4.22
CA GLU A 10 2.61 20.73 4.52
C GLU A 10 2.89 19.64 5.54
N PRO A 11 1.99 19.39 6.52
CA PRO A 11 2.13 18.26 7.41
C PRO A 11 2.08 16.96 6.58
N ALA A 12 2.75 15.91 7.07
CA ALA A 12 2.76 14.61 6.39
C ALA A 12 1.35 14.04 6.18
N LEU A 13 0.43 14.31 7.11
CA LEU A 13 -1.00 14.00 7.01
C LEU A 13 -1.81 15.20 7.51
N ASP A 14 -2.98 15.44 6.90
CA ASP A 14 -3.92 16.50 7.25
C ASP A 14 -5.30 15.92 7.63
N PRO A 15 -5.44 15.31 8.82
CA PRO A 15 -6.72 14.73 9.26
C PRO A 15 -7.78 15.82 9.47
N ARG A 16 -8.92 15.69 8.79
CA ARG A 16 -10.05 16.62 8.88
C ARG A 16 -11.24 15.97 9.58
N PHE A 17 -12.06 16.77 10.21
CA PHE A 17 -13.27 16.27 10.84
C PHE A 17 -14.39 16.04 9.82
N ILE A 18 -14.89 14.82 9.74
CA ILE A 18 -16.03 14.44 8.89
C ILE A 18 -17.30 14.42 9.76
N LYS A 19 -17.98 15.56 9.83
CA LYS A 19 -19.08 15.82 10.75
C LYS A 19 -20.23 14.80 10.69
N ASN A 20 -20.62 14.37 9.50
CA ASN A 20 -21.71 13.41 9.30
C ASN A 20 -21.38 11.99 9.77
N LEU A 21 -20.10 11.69 9.99
CA LEU A 21 -19.63 10.41 10.48
C LEU A 21 -19.01 10.50 11.89
N GLY A 22 -18.76 11.69 12.43
CA GLY A 22 -18.11 11.86 13.72
C GLY A 22 -16.71 11.25 13.81
N ILE A 23 -15.96 11.25 12.68
CA ILE A 23 -14.62 10.68 12.59
C ILE A 23 -13.60 11.72 12.12
N LYS A 24 -12.33 11.47 12.39
CA LYS A 24 -11.24 12.17 11.74
C LYS A 24 -10.86 11.43 10.46
N SER A 25 -10.72 12.16 9.34
CA SER A 25 -10.28 11.56 8.09
C SER A 25 -8.83 11.05 8.18
N TYR A 26 -8.53 10.01 7.43
CA TYR A 26 -7.15 9.59 7.24
C TYR A 26 -6.57 10.38 6.07
N ASP A 27 -5.89 11.49 6.38
CA ASP A 27 -5.48 12.54 5.45
C ASP A 27 -6.67 13.35 4.87
N ALA A 28 -6.41 14.22 3.92
CA ALA A 28 -7.36 15.18 3.37
C ALA A 28 -8.58 14.52 2.69
N ASP A 29 -8.37 13.42 2.00
CA ASP A 29 -9.38 12.68 1.21
C ASP A 29 -9.93 11.44 1.92
N ASN A 30 -9.43 11.12 3.13
CA ASN A 30 -9.76 9.89 3.88
C ASN A 30 -9.30 8.58 3.19
N LEU A 31 -8.42 8.62 2.20
CA LEU A 31 -8.02 7.47 1.39
C LEU A 31 -6.51 7.16 1.45
N TYR A 32 -5.78 7.77 2.38
CA TYR A 32 -4.34 7.56 2.50
C TYR A 32 -3.91 6.08 2.48
N PRO A 33 -4.50 5.14 3.27
CA PRO A 33 -4.08 3.75 3.26
C PRO A 33 -4.30 3.08 1.89
N GLN A 34 -5.44 3.35 1.24
CA GLN A 34 -5.77 2.83 -0.07
C GLN A 34 -4.82 3.38 -1.14
N ASN A 35 -4.50 4.68 -1.08
CA ASN A 35 -3.58 5.33 -1.99
C ASN A 35 -2.17 4.75 -1.84
N VAL A 36 -1.68 4.58 -0.60
CA VAL A 36 -0.38 3.95 -0.31
C VAL A 36 -0.32 2.54 -0.89
N ARG A 37 -1.33 1.71 -0.60
CA ARG A 37 -1.40 0.34 -1.13
C ARG A 37 -1.31 0.33 -2.65
N ASN A 38 -2.09 1.16 -3.33
CA ASN A 38 -2.12 1.21 -4.78
C ASN A 38 -0.76 1.65 -5.36
N ILE A 39 -0.15 2.70 -4.82
CA ILE A 39 1.16 3.17 -5.26
C ILE A 39 2.24 2.10 -5.09
N VAL A 40 2.28 1.44 -3.93
CA VAL A 40 3.31 0.44 -3.64
C VAL A 40 3.16 -0.80 -4.51
N LEU A 41 1.93 -1.33 -4.66
CA LEU A 41 1.67 -2.53 -5.45
C LEU A 41 1.95 -2.31 -6.95
N ASN A 42 1.80 -1.09 -7.44
CA ASN A 42 2.10 -0.75 -8.84
C ASN A 42 3.58 -0.45 -9.08
N SER A 43 4.36 -0.14 -8.04
CA SER A 43 5.81 0.02 -8.15
C SER A 43 6.51 -1.33 -8.07
N LYS A 44 7.17 -1.75 -9.15
CA LYS A 44 7.94 -3.01 -9.18
C LYS A 44 9.06 -3.06 -8.14
N THR A 45 9.68 -1.90 -7.86
CA THR A 45 10.76 -1.79 -6.87
C THR A 45 10.16 -1.72 -5.46
N GLY A 46 9.12 -0.91 -5.27
CA GLY A 46 8.44 -0.72 -3.99
C GLY A 46 7.81 -2.01 -3.48
N ASN A 47 7.08 -2.74 -4.34
CA ASN A 47 6.45 -4.01 -3.97
C ASN A 47 7.49 -5.04 -3.50
N GLY A 48 8.57 -5.24 -4.26
CA GLY A 48 9.61 -6.20 -3.87
C GLY A 48 10.37 -5.82 -2.58
N CYS A 49 10.50 -4.52 -2.29
CA CYS A 49 11.06 -4.06 -1.02
C CYS A 49 10.08 -4.26 0.14
N LEU A 50 8.78 -4.04 -0.10
CA LEU A 50 7.74 -4.27 0.90
C LEU A 50 7.59 -5.76 1.25
N GLU A 51 7.56 -6.66 0.26
CA GLU A 51 7.50 -8.10 0.49
C GLU A 51 8.62 -8.55 1.42
N ARG A 52 9.86 -8.18 1.10
CA ARG A 52 11.00 -8.49 1.97
C ARG A 52 10.85 -7.87 3.36
N TYR A 53 10.35 -6.64 3.46
CA TYR A 53 10.12 -5.98 4.75
C TYR A 53 9.09 -6.74 5.58
N THR A 54 8.01 -7.20 4.97
CA THR A 54 6.98 -8.03 5.60
C THR A 54 7.56 -9.34 6.11
N ASP A 55 8.33 -10.07 5.29
CA ASP A 55 8.97 -11.34 5.67
C ASP A 55 9.85 -11.18 6.92
N TYR A 56 10.58 -10.07 7.02
CA TYR A 56 11.44 -9.83 8.17
C TYR A 56 10.68 -9.37 9.44
N ILE A 57 9.48 -8.77 9.30
CA ILE A 57 8.60 -8.49 10.44
C ILE A 57 7.96 -9.78 10.94
N GLU A 58 7.40 -10.58 10.04
CA GLU A 58 6.76 -11.86 10.34
C GLU A 58 7.77 -12.86 10.90
N GLY A 59 8.99 -12.87 10.35
CA GLY A 59 10.05 -13.76 10.76
C GLY A 59 9.74 -15.23 10.47
N ARG A 60 10.17 -16.11 11.36
CA ARG A 60 9.82 -17.54 11.33
C ARG A 60 8.56 -17.84 12.16
N GLY A 61 7.78 -16.80 12.50
CA GLY A 61 6.58 -16.93 13.31
C GLY A 61 6.84 -16.96 14.82
N ILE A 62 5.82 -17.38 15.56
CA ILE A 62 5.78 -17.39 17.04
C ILE A 62 6.60 -18.54 17.58
N ALA A 63 7.42 -18.31 18.60
CA ALA A 63 8.36 -19.29 19.15
C ALA A 63 7.69 -20.57 19.71
N SER A 64 6.52 -20.45 20.32
CA SER A 64 5.74 -21.58 20.80
C SER A 64 4.87 -22.15 19.69
N GLU A 65 5.25 -23.28 19.11
CA GLU A 65 4.46 -23.95 18.08
C GLU A 65 3.03 -24.28 18.53
N PRO A 66 2.74 -24.75 19.77
CA PRO A 66 1.37 -24.94 20.24
C PRO A 66 0.55 -23.66 20.28
N LEU A 67 1.13 -22.49 20.64
CA LEU A 67 0.43 -21.20 20.59
C LEU A 67 0.27 -20.70 19.16
N ALA A 68 1.24 -20.89 18.30
CA ALA A 68 1.13 -20.55 16.88
C ALA A 68 -0.04 -21.27 16.20
N GLY A 69 -0.20 -22.57 16.46
CA GLY A 69 -1.31 -23.38 15.96
C GLY A 69 -2.63 -23.26 16.73
N PHE A 70 -2.71 -22.40 17.74
CA PHE A 70 -3.93 -22.20 18.52
C PHE A 70 -4.98 -21.43 17.73
N VAL A 71 -6.18 -21.99 17.60
CA VAL A 71 -7.31 -21.39 16.86
C VAL A 71 -7.86 -20.21 17.67
N VAL A 72 -7.88 -19.03 17.07
CA VAL A 72 -8.24 -17.77 17.74
C VAL A 72 -9.65 -17.27 17.40
N ASN A 73 -10.33 -17.89 16.44
CA ASN A 73 -11.69 -17.50 16.05
C ASN A 73 -12.50 -18.68 15.51
N LEU A 74 -13.79 -18.43 15.22
CA LEU A 74 -14.71 -19.44 14.71
C LEU A 74 -14.49 -19.81 13.23
N ASP A 75 -13.74 -18.99 12.50
CA ASP A 75 -13.40 -19.24 11.10
C ASP A 75 -12.27 -20.27 10.97
N GLY A 76 -11.69 -20.69 12.11
CA GLY A 76 -10.63 -21.68 12.16
C GLY A 76 -9.24 -21.09 11.98
N GLU A 77 -9.09 -19.76 11.97
CA GLU A 77 -7.80 -19.11 11.87
C GLU A 77 -6.97 -19.33 13.13
N THR A 78 -5.70 -19.60 12.94
CA THR A 78 -4.73 -19.76 14.02
C THR A 78 -4.09 -18.45 14.43
N LEU A 79 -3.41 -18.44 15.56
CA LEU A 79 -2.61 -17.28 15.97
C LEU A 79 -1.48 -16.99 14.95
N ALA A 80 -0.96 -17.99 14.25
CA ALA A 80 0.02 -17.82 13.18
C ALA A 80 -0.61 -17.11 11.96
N ASP A 81 -1.83 -17.47 11.57
CA ASP A 81 -2.56 -16.81 10.47
C ASP A 81 -2.82 -15.33 10.82
N LEU A 82 -3.30 -15.07 12.03
CA LEU A 82 -3.49 -13.71 12.53
C LEU A 82 -2.16 -12.93 12.54
N HIS A 83 -1.05 -13.58 12.91
CA HIS A 83 0.27 -12.94 12.93
C HIS A 83 0.72 -12.54 11.53
N ALA A 84 0.53 -13.38 10.52
CA ALA A 84 0.87 -13.07 9.13
C ALA A 84 0.08 -11.85 8.62
N GLN A 85 -1.25 -11.81 8.85
CA GLN A 85 -2.12 -10.71 8.46
C GLN A 85 -1.73 -9.39 9.14
N VAL A 86 -1.49 -9.42 10.46
CA VAL A 86 -1.08 -8.26 11.26
C VAL A 86 0.31 -7.77 10.84
N SER A 87 1.23 -8.68 10.50
CA SER A 87 2.58 -8.32 10.03
C SER A 87 2.54 -7.60 8.67
N SER A 88 1.63 -8.02 7.79
CA SER A 88 1.40 -7.38 6.49
C SER A 88 0.88 -5.94 6.65
N ASP A 89 -0.15 -5.75 7.49
CA ASP A 89 -0.68 -4.40 7.77
C ASP A 89 0.39 -3.49 8.41
N LEU A 90 1.14 -4.03 9.37
CA LEU A 90 2.21 -3.29 10.05
C LEU A 90 3.33 -2.89 9.09
N ALA A 91 3.67 -3.74 8.12
CA ALA A 91 4.65 -3.43 7.10
C ALA A 91 4.16 -2.33 6.15
N MET A 92 2.91 -2.40 5.72
CA MET A 92 2.32 -1.47 4.75
C MET A 92 2.01 -0.10 5.38
N HIS A 93 1.39 -0.10 6.58
CA HIS A 93 0.76 1.09 7.16
C HIS A 93 1.44 1.61 8.42
N ASP A 94 2.42 0.89 8.97
CA ASP A 94 3.05 1.14 10.27
C ASP A 94 2.05 1.09 11.45
N GLY A 95 0.95 0.36 11.24
CA GLY A 95 -0.13 0.13 12.18
C GLY A 95 -0.94 -1.11 11.82
N PHE A 96 -1.76 -1.59 12.76
CA PHE A 96 -2.67 -2.72 12.55
C PHE A 96 -3.89 -2.62 13.46
N ALA A 97 -4.95 -3.37 13.14
CA ALA A 97 -6.16 -3.44 13.94
C ALA A 97 -6.60 -4.91 14.13
N ILE A 98 -7.02 -5.23 15.36
CA ILE A 98 -7.55 -6.55 15.71
C ILE A 98 -8.90 -6.36 16.39
N HIS A 99 -9.93 -7.02 15.90
CA HIS A 99 -11.23 -7.07 16.55
C HIS A 99 -11.23 -8.13 17.65
N VAL A 100 -11.68 -7.74 18.83
CA VAL A 100 -11.64 -8.52 20.06
C VAL A 100 -13.06 -8.75 20.54
N ASN A 101 -13.51 -10.00 20.62
CA ASN A 101 -14.81 -10.37 21.14
C ASN A 101 -14.70 -10.99 22.54
N TYR A 102 -15.74 -10.83 23.32
CA TYR A 102 -15.77 -11.18 24.74
C TYR A 102 -16.93 -12.12 25.09
N ASP A 103 -16.71 -12.94 26.11
CA ASP A 103 -17.77 -13.69 26.79
C ASP A 103 -18.48 -12.83 27.86
N ILE A 104 -19.47 -13.41 28.52
CA ILE A 104 -20.25 -12.77 29.60
C ILE A 104 -19.42 -12.41 30.84
N ASN A 105 -18.21 -12.95 30.97
CA ASN A 105 -17.28 -12.68 32.07
C ASN A 105 -16.18 -11.67 31.66
N ALA A 106 -16.38 -10.96 30.55
CA ALA A 106 -15.38 -10.04 29.97
C ALA A 106 -14.04 -10.73 29.65
N ARG A 107 -14.05 -12.01 29.26
CA ARG A 107 -12.88 -12.73 28.78
C ARG A 107 -12.90 -12.78 27.27
N ILE A 108 -11.74 -12.66 26.66
CA ILE A 108 -11.60 -12.74 25.20
C ILE A 108 -11.89 -14.14 24.73
N VAL A 109 -12.77 -14.26 23.74
CA VAL A 109 -13.18 -15.54 23.13
C VAL A 109 -12.77 -15.66 21.68
N SER A 110 -12.58 -14.55 20.98
CA SER A 110 -12.08 -14.59 19.60
C SER A 110 -11.33 -13.31 19.22
N LEU A 111 -10.39 -13.49 18.30
CA LEU A 111 -9.61 -12.42 17.67
C LEU A 111 -9.77 -12.53 16.16
N HIS A 112 -10.06 -11.41 15.50
CA HIS A 112 -10.14 -11.34 14.06
C HIS A 112 -9.28 -10.19 13.55
N HIS A 113 -8.56 -10.41 12.48
CA HIS A 113 -7.87 -9.35 11.78
C HIS A 113 -8.88 -8.37 11.17
N VAL A 114 -8.62 -7.09 11.33
CA VAL A 114 -9.35 -6.03 10.65
C VAL A 114 -8.37 -5.34 9.72
N PRO A 115 -8.58 -5.38 8.38
CA PRO A 115 -7.70 -4.67 7.47
C PRO A 115 -7.55 -3.21 7.91
N PHE A 116 -6.32 -2.77 8.12
CA PHE A 116 -6.05 -1.45 8.71
C PHE A 116 -6.65 -0.30 7.89
N GLU A 117 -6.75 -0.49 6.59
CA GLU A 117 -7.38 0.45 5.67
C GLU A 117 -8.88 0.66 5.91
N ASN A 118 -9.53 -0.27 6.62
CA ASN A 118 -10.96 -0.20 6.95
C ASN A 118 -11.23 0.57 8.25
N ALA A 119 -10.20 0.83 9.06
CA ALA A 119 -10.32 1.50 10.36
C ALA A 119 -10.16 3.02 10.24
N ARG A 120 -11.04 3.75 10.92
CA ARG A 120 -10.94 5.21 11.11
C ARG A 120 -11.14 5.54 12.57
N ILE A 121 -10.48 6.57 13.02
CA ILE A 121 -10.55 7.02 14.41
C ILE A 121 -11.73 7.97 14.57
N ALA A 122 -12.60 7.69 15.53
CA ALA A 122 -13.67 8.61 15.90
C ALA A 122 -13.07 9.90 16.49
N GLU A 123 -13.85 10.96 16.51
CA GLU A 123 -13.41 12.21 17.10
C GLU A 123 -12.97 11.99 18.56
N PRO A 124 -11.75 12.42 18.95
CA PRO A 124 -11.32 12.40 20.33
C PRO A 124 -12.27 13.22 21.22
N ASP A 125 -12.42 12.81 22.48
CA ASP A 125 -13.20 13.56 23.47
C ASP A 125 -12.51 14.90 23.85
N GLU A 126 -13.13 15.66 24.76
CA GLU A 126 -12.61 16.95 25.23
C GLU A 126 -11.22 16.82 25.88
N GLU A 127 -10.86 15.64 26.36
CA GLU A 127 -9.57 15.31 26.94
C GLU A 127 -8.54 14.87 25.88
N GLY A 128 -8.94 14.77 24.62
CA GLY A 128 -8.10 14.31 23.51
C GLY A 128 -7.97 12.78 23.42
N ILE A 129 -8.82 12.03 24.15
CA ILE A 129 -8.79 10.56 24.20
C ILE A 129 -9.70 10.01 23.10
N VAL A 130 -9.16 9.10 22.30
CA VAL A 130 -9.93 8.34 21.31
C VAL A 130 -10.64 7.18 22.02
N ARG A 131 -11.97 7.18 21.98
CA ARG A 131 -12.77 6.13 22.62
C ARG A 131 -13.33 5.11 21.64
N LYS A 132 -13.50 5.47 20.36
CA LYS A 132 -14.11 4.58 19.36
C LYS A 132 -13.31 4.56 18.07
N VAL A 133 -13.38 3.42 17.41
CA VAL A 133 -12.89 3.22 16.05
C VAL A 133 -14.08 2.92 15.16
N ALA A 134 -14.14 3.58 14.02
CA ALA A 134 -15.16 3.42 13.01
C ALA A 134 -14.64 2.45 11.94
N LEU A 135 -15.40 1.42 11.63
CA LEU A 135 -15.06 0.42 10.62
C LEU A 135 -16.01 0.52 9.44
N HIS A 136 -15.44 0.52 8.24
CA HIS A 136 -16.20 0.40 7.00
C HIS A 136 -15.39 -0.39 5.98
N PRO A 137 -15.98 -1.35 5.26
CA PRO A 137 -15.25 -2.21 4.34
C PRO A 137 -14.68 -1.48 3.11
N ASP A 138 -15.24 -0.31 2.79
CA ASP A 138 -14.79 0.48 1.64
C ASP A 138 -15.02 1.98 1.87
N TRP A 139 -13.95 2.70 2.15
CA TRP A 139 -13.98 4.16 2.28
C TRP A 139 -13.93 4.91 0.94
N THR A 140 -13.70 4.20 -0.18
CA THR A 140 -13.70 4.82 -1.52
C THR A 140 -15.11 5.13 -2.02
N GLY A 141 -16.13 4.50 -1.41
CA GLY A 141 -17.52 4.62 -1.85
C GLY A 141 -17.84 3.89 -3.16
N GLN A 142 -16.93 3.03 -3.62
CA GLN A 142 -17.10 2.22 -4.84
C GLN A 142 -17.84 0.90 -4.59
N LEU A 143 -18.00 0.51 -3.32
CA LEU A 143 -18.68 -0.70 -2.96
C LEU A 143 -20.11 -0.68 -3.51
N THR A 144 -20.47 -1.71 -4.24
CA THR A 144 -21.83 -1.88 -4.78
C THR A 144 -22.51 -3.06 -4.11
N ARG A 145 -23.77 -2.86 -3.72
CA ARG A 145 -24.64 -3.94 -3.24
C ARG A 145 -25.89 -4.01 -4.14
N ASN A 146 -26.12 -5.18 -4.74
CA ASN A 146 -27.19 -5.37 -5.72
C ASN A 146 -27.15 -4.34 -6.88
N GLY A 147 -25.95 -4.02 -7.39
CA GLY A 147 -25.76 -3.09 -8.50
C GLY A 147 -25.95 -1.60 -8.14
N LYS A 148 -26.13 -1.26 -6.86
CA LYS A 148 -26.25 0.13 -6.39
C LYS A 148 -25.05 0.50 -5.51
N PRO A 149 -24.47 1.70 -5.66
CA PRO A 149 -23.38 2.14 -4.79
C PRO A 149 -23.88 2.27 -3.35
N VAL A 150 -23.10 1.71 -2.41
CA VAL A 150 -23.34 1.85 -0.97
C VAL A 150 -22.86 3.23 -0.55
N LYS A 151 -23.77 4.07 -0.06
CA LYS A 151 -23.40 5.37 0.48
C LYS A 151 -22.79 5.19 1.87
N ILE A 152 -21.65 5.85 2.09
CA ILE A 152 -21.01 5.90 3.41
C ILE A 152 -21.77 6.90 4.28
N ASN A 153 -22.49 6.39 5.26
CA ASN A 153 -23.27 7.16 6.24
C ASN A 153 -23.12 6.51 7.62
N ALA A 154 -23.66 7.16 8.66
CA ALA A 154 -23.56 6.66 10.03
C ALA A 154 -24.18 5.27 10.22
N ASP A 155 -25.18 4.88 9.40
CA ASP A 155 -25.84 3.57 9.51
C ASP A 155 -25.02 2.45 8.83
N SER A 156 -24.10 2.81 7.91
CA SER A 156 -23.25 1.85 7.20
C SER A 156 -21.88 1.66 7.87
N VAL A 157 -21.57 2.45 8.90
CA VAL A 157 -20.30 2.42 9.63
C VAL A 157 -20.51 1.78 10.98
N ASP A 158 -19.68 0.81 11.31
CA ASP A 158 -19.67 0.18 12.64
C ASP A 158 -18.72 0.93 13.56
N TYR A 159 -19.23 1.37 14.73
CA TYR A 159 -18.43 2.02 15.76
C TYR A 159 -18.18 1.05 16.91
N LEU A 160 -16.91 0.71 17.14
CA LEU A 160 -16.49 -0.16 18.22
C LEU A 160 -15.60 0.61 19.21
N ASP A 161 -15.64 0.21 20.47
CA ASP A 161 -14.81 0.80 21.50
C ASP A 161 -13.34 0.43 21.29
N VAL A 162 -12.43 1.33 21.67
CA VAL A 162 -10.99 1.04 21.69
C VAL A 162 -10.71 0.02 22.79
N PHE A 163 -9.83 -0.93 22.50
CA PHE A 163 -9.44 -1.98 23.42
C PHE A 163 -9.00 -1.44 24.78
N ASN A 164 -9.60 -2.00 25.84
CA ASN A 164 -9.18 -1.80 27.21
C ASN A 164 -9.09 -3.18 27.91
N PRO A 165 -7.95 -3.52 28.53
CA PRO A 165 -7.76 -4.81 29.18
C PRO A 165 -8.48 -4.97 30.53
N ASP A 166 -9.11 -3.90 31.04
CA ASP A 166 -9.81 -3.92 32.32
C ASP A 166 -11.19 -4.58 32.18
N PRO A 167 -11.44 -5.73 32.84
CA PRO A 167 -12.72 -6.41 32.77
C PRO A 167 -13.91 -5.59 33.28
N GLU A 168 -13.69 -4.68 34.23
CA GLU A 168 -14.78 -3.84 34.77
C GLU A 168 -15.28 -2.86 33.70
N ILE A 169 -14.37 -2.31 32.91
CA ILE A 169 -14.72 -1.43 31.78
C ILE A 169 -15.46 -2.21 30.69
N VAL A 170 -14.99 -3.42 30.36
CA VAL A 170 -15.67 -4.29 29.40
C VAL A 170 -17.07 -4.65 29.85
N LEU A 171 -17.25 -5.03 31.12
CA LEU A 171 -18.57 -5.31 31.69
C LEU A 171 -19.50 -4.09 31.66
N ALA A 172 -18.99 -2.91 31.94
CA ALA A 172 -19.76 -1.66 31.83
C ALA A 172 -20.22 -1.40 30.41
N GLN A 173 -19.35 -1.59 29.41
CA GLN A 173 -19.68 -1.47 27.99
C GLN A 173 -20.71 -2.50 27.54
N ILE A 174 -20.61 -3.76 28.01
CA ILE A 174 -21.61 -4.81 27.75
C ILE A 174 -22.98 -4.40 28.31
N GLN A 175 -23.02 -3.84 29.52
CA GLN A 175 -24.26 -3.34 30.13
C GLN A 175 -24.86 -2.15 29.38
N GLU A 176 -24.03 -1.21 28.97
CA GLU A 176 -24.43 -0.03 28.17
C GLU A 176 -24.99 -0.45 26.81
N ALA A 177 -24.43 -1.46 26.19
CA ALA A 177 -24.92 -2.04 24.93
C ALA A 177 -26.28 -2.76 25.06
N GLY A 178 -26.75 -3.01 26.27
CA GLY A 178 -28.00 -3.75 26.54
C GLY A 178 -27.83 -5.28 26.63
N GLY A 179 -26.61 -5.72 26.84
CA GLY A 179 -26.25 -7.14 27.05
C GLY A 179 -25.26 -7.70 26.04
N PRO A 180 -24.71 -8.88 26.34
CA PRO A 180 -23.64 -9.47 25.51
C PRO A 180 -24.02 -9.72 24.04
N GLN A 181 -25.33 -9.96 23.78
CA GLN A 181 -25.82 -10.19 22.42
C GLN A 181 -25.82 -8.94 21.53
N PHE A 182 -25.72 -7.74 22.11
CA PHE A 182 -25.69 -6.49 21.39
C PHE A 182 -24.30 -5.84 21.41
N TYR A 183 -23.40 -6.36 22.25
CA TYR A 183 -22.05 -5.84 22.36
C TYR A 183 -21.20 -6.30 21.20
N LYS A 184 -20.65 -5.34 20.44
CA LYS A 184 -19.86 -5.60 19.23
C LYS A 184 -18.38 -5.89 19.50
N GLY A 185 -17.94 -5.92 20.77
CA GLY A 185 -16.54 -6.08 21.12
C GLY A 185 -15.73 -4.78 21.04
N GLN A 186 -14.42 -4.92 21.02
CA GLN A 186 -13.47 -3.82 21.00
C GLN A 186 -12.50 -3.95 19.83
N ILE A 187 -11.83 -2.85 19.48
CA ILE A 187 -10.74 -2.81 18.51
C ILE A 187 -9.42 -2.53 19.20
N TYR A 188 -8.49 -3.49 19.13
CA TYR A 188 -7.10 -3.24 19.44
C TYR A 188 -6.48 -2.50 18.26
N TYR A 189 -6.41 -1.18 18.35
CA TYR A 189 -5.82 -0.32 17.33
C TYR A 189 -4.38 0.02 17.73
N TYR A 190 -3.43 -0.35 16.90
CA TYR A 190 -2.01 -0.09 17.11
C TYR A 190 -1.47 0.88 16.07
N SER A 191 -0.71 1.87 16.53
CA SER A 191 0.11 2.76 15.72
C SER A 191 1.52 2.78 16.31
N SER A 192 2.54 2.60 15.48
CA SER A 192 3.94 2.70 15.93
C SER A 192 4.32 4.14 16.24
N GLN A 193 3.57 5.10 15.72
CA GLN A 193 3.76 6.54 15.86
C GLN A 193 2.76 7.14 16.85
N GLY A 194 2.91 6.77 18.13
CA GLY A 194 1.98 7.11 19.20
C GLY A 194 1.75 8.61 19.47
N PHE A 195 2.48 9.50 18.79
CA PHE A 195 2.29 10.96 18.87
C PHE A 195 1.36 11.50 17.77
N MET A 196 0.98 10.66 16.81
CA MET A 196 0.09 11.02 15.70
C MET A 196 -1.23 10.28 15.83
N LEU A 197 -2.31 10.92 15.37
CA LEU A 197 -3.62 10.32 15.33
C LEU A 197 -3.65 9.07 14.44
N TYR A 198 -3.05 9.19 13.26
CA TYR A 198 -2.85 8.10 12.32
C TYR A 198 -1.37 7.91 12.04
N PRO A 199 -0.89 6.67 11.91
CA PRO A 199 0.46 6.44 11.42
C PRO A 199 0.55 6.75 9.91
N TYR A 200 1.73 7.09 9.47
CA TYR A 200 2.07 7.05 8.05
C TYR A 200 3.11 5.95 7.81
N SER A 201 3.07 5.38 6.62
CA SER A 201 4.00 4.32 6.23
C SER A 201 5.45 4.77 6.38
N LYS A 202 6.34 3.89 6.84
CA LYS A 202 7.78 4.22 7.01
C LYS A 202 8.43 4.74 5.75
N PHE A 203 7.93 4.32 4.60
CA PHE A 203 8.39 4.71 3.27
C PHE A 203 7.57 5.87 2.66
N HIS A 204 6.79 6.59 3.47
CA HIS A 204 5.95 7.70 3.01
C HIS A 204 6.72 8.73 2.17
N ALA A 205 7.96 9.04 2.56
CA ALA A 205 8.79 10.02 1.88
C ALA A 205 9.13 9.67 0.41
N VAL A 206 9.04 8.40 0.04
CA VAL A 206 9.38 7.90 -1.32
C VAL A 206 8.16 7.41 -2.10
N LEU A 207 6.94 7.75 -1.67
CA LEU A 207 5.72 7.40 -2.42
C LEU A 207 5.70 8.07 -3.80
N SER A 208 6.23 9.29 -3.93
CA SER A 208 6.40 9.96 -5.23
C SER A 208 7.37 9.21 -6.14
N ASP A 209 8.46 8.68 -5.58
CA ASP A 209 9.45 7.89 -6.33
C ASP A 209 8.85 6.57 -6.79
N MET A 210 8.03 5.91 -5.95
CA MET A 210 7.31 4.70 -6.33
C MET A 210 6.29 4.97 -7.45
N SER A 211 5.55 6.06 -7.38
CA SER A 211 4.64 6.47 -8.46
C SER A 211 5.40 6.78 -9.76
N THR A 212 6.59 7.35 -9.65
CA THR A 212 7.47 7.59 -10.81
C THR A 212 8.04 6.29 -11.37
N ASP A 213 8.38 5.29 -10.54
CA ASP A 213 8.81 3.93 -10.96
C ASP A 213 7.72 3.23 -11.80
N GLU A 214 6.45 3.38 -11.40
CA GLU A 214 5.30 2.95 -12.20
C GLU A 214 5.21 3.73 -13.52
N GLY A 215 5.26 5.07 -13.47
CA GLY A 215 5.19 5.94 -14.65
C GLY A 215 6.27 5.63 -15.69
N LEU A 216 7.51 5.44 -15.26
CA LEU A 216 8.61 5.04 -16.12
C LEU A 216 8.37 3.66 -16.76
N SER A 217 7.83 2.71 -15.99
CA SER A 217 7.49 1.38 -16.51
C SER A 217 6.40 1.46 -17.58
N ASN A 218 5.40 2.33 -17.40
CA ASN A 218 4.33 2.57 -18.36
C ASN A 218 4.85 3.23 -19.64
N ILE A 219 5.75 4.22 -19.52
CA ILE A 219 6.40 4.86 -20.69
C ILE A 219 7.21 3.83 -21.45
N MET A 220 8.04 3.03 -20.79
CA MET A 220 8.84 2.00 -21.43
C MET A 220 7.95 0.96 -22.13
N ASN A 221 6.87 0.52 -21.48
CA ASN A 221 5.93 -0.43 -22.08
C ASN A 221 5.26 0.15 -23.32
N ARG A 222 4.78 1.40 -23.26
CA ARG A 222 4.22 2.10 -24.42
C ARG A 222 5.25 2.25 -25.54
N ASN A 223 6.48 2.62 -25.22
CA ASN A 223 7.55 2.75 -26.19
C ASN A 223 7.85 1.43 -26.90
N VAL A 224 7.86 0.30 -26.16
CA VAL A 224 8.09 -1.03 -26.74
C VAL A 224 6.91 -1.47 -27.62
N ARG A 225 5.67 -1.19 -27.18
CA ARG A 225 4.47 -1.61 -27.95
C ARG A 225 4.19 -0.75 -29.16
N ASN A 226 4.41 0.56 -29.07
CA ASN A 226 4.07 1.50 -30.14
C ASN A 226 5.23 1.71 -31.12
N ASN A 227 6.34 0.99 -30.97
CA ASN A 227 7.51 1.03 -31.87
C ASN A 227 7.87 2.46 -32.36
N PHE A 228 7.81 3.42 -31.45
CA PHE A 228 8.30 4.80 -31.51
C PHE A 228 7.66 5.79 -32.48
N LEU A 229 6.92 5.37 -33.49
CA LEU A 229 6.24 6.32 -34.42
C LEU A 229 5.30 5.54 -35.35
N PRO A 230 4.26 6.15 -35.90
CA PRO A 230 3.59 5.58 -37.06
C PRO A 230 4.68 5.26 -38.12
N ALA A 231 4.60 4.09 -38.70
CA ALA A 231 5.61 3.60 -39.64
C ALA A 231 5.82 4.53 -40.85
N GLY A 232 4.94 5.51 -41.03
CA GLY A 232 4.98 6.57 -42.01
C GLY A 232 3.70 7.37 -42.07
N ALA A 233 3.74 8.50 -42.74
CA ALA A 233 2.55 9.28 -43.06
C ALA A 233 2.32 9.23 -44.58
N PHE A 234 1.15 8.82 -45.03
CA PHE A 234 0.68 9.01 -46.41
C PHE A 234 -0.01 10.37 -46.49
N VAL A 235 0.50 11.24 -47.35
CA VAL A 235 -0.13 12.53 -47.67
C VAL A 235 -0.77 12.42 -49.03
N ARG A 236 -2.09 12.53 -49.09
CA ARG A 236 -2.84 12.49 -50.36
C ARG A 236 -3.54 13.81 -50.61
N LEU A 237 -3.55 14.26 -51.86
CA LEU A 237 -4.46 15.31 -52.30
C LEU A 237 -5.88 14.74 -52.30
N LYS A 238 -6.81 15.40 -51.61
CA LYS A 238 -8.25 15.15 -51.77
C LYS A 238 -8.56 15.37 -53.25
N SER A 239 -8.94 14.34 -53.97
CA SER A 239 -9.32 14.49 -55.37
C SER A 239 -10.55 15.39 -55.41
N GLN A 240 -10.42 16.58 -55.98
CA GLN A 240 -11.60 17.35 -56.40
C GLN A 240 -12.32 16.48 -57.39
N GLY A 241 -13.54 16.01 -56.98
CA GLY A 241 -14.27 15.00 -57.71
C GLY A 241 -14.35 15.27 -59.22
N ALA A 242 -13.72 14.38 -60.01
CA ALA A 242 -14.15 14.21 -61.40
C ALA A 242 -15.54 13.54 -61.33
N PRO A 243 -16.55 14.09 -61.92
CA PRO A 243 -17.87 13.45 -62.01
C PRO A 243 -17.72 12.24 -62.93
N ASN A 244 -17.93 11.03 -62.41
CA ASN A 244 -17.98 9.75 -63.15
C ASN A 244 -16.72 8.83 -63.08
N SER A 245 -16.38 8.34 -61.94
CA SER A 245 -15.84 7.00 -61.86
C SER A 245 -16.27 6.38 -60.52
N GLY A 246 -17.14 5.41 -60.63
CA GLY A 246 -18.02 4.94 -59.59
C GLY A 246 -17.41 4.00 -58.51
N ASP A 247 -16.18 4.13 -58.12
CA ASP A 247 -15.59 3.26 -57.07
C ASP A 247 -14.80 3.95 -55.99
N ASP A 248 -14.56 5.29 -56.07
CA ASP A 248 -13.79 6.03 -55.06
C ASP A 248 -14.60 7.14 -54.34
N ALA A 249 -15.95 7.11 -54.41
CA ALA A 249 -16.78 8.18 -53.89
C ALA A 249 -16.95 8.18 -52.37
N ASP A 250 -16.51 7.10 -51.68
CA ASP A 250 -16.71 6.94 -50.22
C ASP A 250 -15.38 6.93 -49.42
N TYR A 251 -14.26 7.38 -50.05
CA TYR A 251 -13.02 7.46 -49.29
C TYR A 251 -12.93 8.76 -48.51
N GLU A 252 -13.14 8.68 -47.21
CA GLU A 252 -12.81 9.74 -46.24
C GLU A 252 -11.42 9.46 -45.68
N PRO A 253 -10.48 10.44 -45.73
CA PRO A 253 -9.18 10.28 -45.06
C PRO A 253 -9.38 10.12 -43.56
N GLN A 254 -8.59 9.27 -42.90
CA GLN A 254 -8.70 9.00 -41.47
C GLN A 254 -8.44 10.23 -40.60
N VAL A 255 -7.83 11.30 -41.17
CA VAL A 255 -7.52 12.53 -40.45
C VAL A 255 -7.96 13.71 -41.30
N SER A 256 -8.93 14.47 -40.85
CA SER A 256 -9.31 15.76 -41.44
C SER A 256 -8.48 16.89 -40.79
N GLY A 257 -8.07 17.90 -41.59
CA GLY A 257 -7.12 18.93 -41.13
C GLY A 257 -7.63 19.84 -39.99
N GLU A 258 -8.84 19.63 -39.48
CA GLU A 258 -9.44 20.45 -38.41
C GLU A 258 -9.27 19.84 -37.00
N ASP A 259 -8.98 18.51 -36.84
CA ASP A 259 -8.91 17.84 -35.55
C ASP A 259 -7.65 16.97 -35.33
N TYR A 260 -6.50 17.45 -35.76
CA TYR A 260 -5.22 16.72 -35.65
C TYR A 260 -4.90 16.22 -34.21
N ALA A 261 -5.33 16.90 -33.19
CA ALA A 261 -5.00 16.56 -31.82
C ALA A 261 -5.80 15.35 -31.32
N GLU A 262 -7.09 15.24 -31.68
CA GLU A 262 -7.94 14.11 -31.31
C GLU A 262 -7.59 12.86 -32.14
N ASP A 263 -7.32 13.04 -33.41
CA ASP A 263 -6.95 11.94 -34.31
C ASP A 263 -5.54 11.36 -33.98
N LEU A 264 -4.57 12.22 -33.64
CA LEU A 264 -3.27 11.77 -33.11
C LEU A 264 -3.41 11.05 -31.76
N ALA A 265 -4.35 11.49 -30.91
CA ALA A 265 -4.62 10.82 -29.64
C ALA A 265 -5.28 9.43 -29.87
N SER A 266 -6.12 9.29 -30.91
CA SER A 266 -6.75 8.01 -31.26
C SER A 266 -5.74 6.97 -31.79
N LEU A 267 -4.62 7.41 -32.33
CA LEU A 267 -3.53 6.56 -32.82
C LEU A 267 -2.60 6.06 -31.69
N GLN A 268 -2.82 6.54 -30.45
CA GLN A 268 -2.09 6.13 -29.26
C GLN A 268 -2.81 4.98 -28.55
N GLY A 269 -2.48 3.73 -28.83
CA GLY A 269 -3.05 2.58 -28.14
C GLY A 269 -2.38 1.26 -28.49
N ASP A 270 -2.58 0.25 -27.64
CA ASP A 270 -1.99 -1.09 -27.77
C ASP A 270 -2.35 -1.82 -29.07
N THR A 271 -3.53 -1.53 -29.62
CA THR A 271 -4.06 -2.16 -30.85
C THR A 271 -3.68 -1.41 -32.11
N GLU A 272 -3.08 -0.23 -31.99
CA GLU A 272 -2.84 0.70 -33.09
C GLU A 272 -1.35 0.74 -33.52
N ALA A 273 -0.53 -0.14 -32.96
CA ALA A 273 0.88 -0.26 -33.35
C ALA A 273 1.02 -0.61 -34.84
N LEU A 274 1.80 0.19 -35.57
CA LEU A 274 2.06 0.06 -37.01
C LEU A 274 1.00 0.67 -37.95
N LYS A 275 0.09 1.50 -37.51
CA LYS A 275 -0.79 2.24 -38.42
C LYS A 275 0.00 3.30 -39.21
N ILE A 276 -0.33 3.42 -40.46
CA ILE A 276 0.16 4.49 -41.33
C ILE A 276 -0.81 5.66 -41.18
N LEU A 277 -0.29 6.83 -40.87
CA LEU A 277 -1.09 8.05 -40.78
C LEU A 277 -1.47 8.47 -42.23
N ASP A 278 -2.75 8.54 -42.54
CA ASP A 278 -3.25 8.98 -43.82
C ASP A 278 -3.82 10.39 -43.71
N ILE A 279 -3.13 11.35 -44.33
CA ILE A 279 -3.43 12.79 -44.22
C ILE A 279 -3.98 13.28 -45.56
N GLY A 280 -5.23 13.73 -45.57
CA GLY A 280 -5.83 14.37 -46.73
C GLY A 280 -5.55 15.89 -46.73
N ILE A 281 -4.92 16.39 -47.80
CA ILE A 281 -4.68 17.83 -48.02
C ILE A 281 -5.49 18.31 -49.21
N GLU A 282 -5.94 19.56 -49.21
CA GLU A 282 -6.68 20.15 -50.32
C GLU A 282 -5.73 20.79 -51.36
N THR A 283 -4.65 21.35 -50.87
CA THR A 283 -3.62 21.96 -51.72
C THR A 283 -2.24 21.44 -51.36
N PRO A 284 -1.26 21.37 -52.30
CA PRO A 284 0.09 20.91 -52.00
C PRO A 284 0.83 21.76 -50.96
N GLU A 285 0.36 22.97 -50.73
CA GLU A 285 0.94 23.94 -49.76
C GLU A 285 0.53 23.63 -48.34
N GLU A 286 -0.56 22.87 -48.12
CA GLU A 286 -1.04 22.39 -46.82
C GLU A 286 -0.28 21.16 -46.30
N LYS A 287 0.71 20.69 -47.02
CA LYS A 287 1.50 19.56 -46.58
C LYS A 287 2.12 19.84 -45.21
N PRO A 288 1.81 19.01 -44.19
CA PRO A 288 2.36 19.24 -42.88
C PRO A 288 3.88 19.12 -42.87
N ASP A 289 4.55 20.14 -42.32
CA ASP A 289 6.00 20.13 -42.16
C ASP A 289 6.32 19.49 -40.79
N PHE A 290 6.87 18.28 -40.81
CA PHE A 290 7.30 17.63 -39.58
C PHE A 290 8.64 18.23 -39.12
N ILE A 291 8.57 19.14 -38.15
CA ILE A 291 9.76 19.56 -37.44
C ILE A 291 10.20 18.38 -36.56
N ASN A 292 11.26 17.72 -36.98
CA ASN A 292 11.89 16.68 -36.18
C ASN A 292 12.48 17.32 -34.92
N ILE A 293 11.75 17.30 -33.83
CA ILE A 293 12.28 17.65 -32.52
C ILE A 293 13.28 16.54 -32.19
N GLN A 294 14.56 16.82 -32.40
CA GLN A 294 15.62 15.89 -32.00
C GLN A 294 15.40 15.58 -30.50
N GLY A 295 14.95 14.38 -30.22
CA GLY A 295 14.84 13.88 -28.85
C GLY A 295 16.23 13.98 -28.21
N ASN A 296 16.39 14.84 -27.20
CA ASN A 296 17.52 14.73 -26.30
C ASN A 296 17.63 13.27 -25.87
N ASN A 297 18.82 12.82 -25.47
CA ASN A 297 19.12 11.43 -25.07
C ASN A 297 18.21 10.95 -23.92
N TYR A 298 16.88 10.96 -24.12
CA TYR A 298 15.88 10.56 -23.14
C TYR A 298 16.18 9.19 -22.55
N ASP A 299 16.72 8.27 -23.33
CA ASP A 299 17.07 6.93 -22.85
C ASP A 299 18.13 6.95 -21.74
N LYS A 300 19.10 7.87 -21.81
CA LYS A 300 20.13 8.03 -20.77
C LYS A 300 19.57 8.72 -19.54
N GLU A 301 18.71 9.73 -19.73
CA GLU A 301 18.06 10.44 -18.64
C GLU A 301 17.08 9.51 -17.92
N PHE A 302 16.26 8.74 -18.65
CA PHE A 302 15.37 7.74 -18.05
C PHE A 302 16.13 6.65 -17.29
N THR A 303 17.27 6.21 -17.80
CA THR A 303 18.09 5.19 -17.15
C THR A 303 18.70 5.74 -15.85
N ALA A 304 19.20 6.97 -15.88
CA ALA A 304 19.76 7.63 -14.69
C ALA A 304 18.67 7.86 -13.62
N THR A 305 17.52 8.41 -14.03
CA THR A 305 16.37 8.65 -13.14
C THR A 305 15.86 7.34 -12.54
N ALA A 306 15.73 6.28 -13.33
CA ALA A 306 15.30 4.97 -12.84
C ALA A 306 16.29 4.37 -11.82
N ALA A 307 17.60 4.61 -12.01
CA ALA A 307 18.60 4.16 -11.06
C ALA A 307 18.52 4.92 -9.73
N GLU A 308 18.37 6.24 -9.78
CA GLU A 308 18.24 7.10 -8.60
C GLU A 308 16.97 6.77 -7.80
N ILE A 309 15.81 6.68 -8.47
CA ILE A 309 14.55 6.28 -7.85
C ILE A 309 14.67 4.95 -7.14
N LYS A 310 15.29 3.96 -7.77
CA LYS A 310 15.53 2.66 -7.16
C LYS A 310 16.39 2.79 -5.91
N ASP A 311 17.48 3.56 -5.97
CA ASP A 311 18.37 3.78 -4.82
C ASP A 311 17.59 4.44 -3.66
N CYS A 312 16.74 5.43 -3.93
CA CYS A 312 15.88 6.08 -2.93
C CYS A 312 14.88 5.11 -2.29
N ILE A 313 14.20 4.27 -3.10
CA ILE A 313 13.24 3.29 -2.58
C ILE A 313 13.95 2.27 -1.68
N TYR A 314 15.07 1.67 -2.12
CA TYR A 314 15.83 0.73 -1.29
C TYR A 314 16.33 1.37 0.02
N ALA A 315 16.77 2.64 -0.03
CA ALA A 315 17.20 3.40 1.15
C ALA A 315 16.06 3.61 2.14
N ALA A 316 14.86 3.96 1.68
CA ALA A 316 13.69 4.17 2.53
C ALA A 316 13.28 2.89 3.30
N PHE A 317 13.46 1.71 2.69
CA PHE A 317 13.25 0.44 3.37
C PHE A 317 14.47 -0.03 4.19
N GLY A 318 15.59 0.69 4.16
CA GLY A 318 16.84 0.30 4.81
C GLY A 318 17.47 -0.95 4.19
N GLN A 319 17.29 -1.13 2.88
CA GLN A 319 17.69 -2.31 2.12
C GLN A 319 18.86 -2.04 1.16
N GLU A 320 19.67 -1.03 1.42
CA GLU A 320 20.80 -0.60 0.58
C GLU A 320 21.84 -1.71 0.40
N GLY A 321 21.99 -2.59 1.40
CA GLY A 321 22.92 -3.72 1.34
C GLY A 321 22.58 -4.69 0.21
N TRP A 322 21.30 -5.02 0.01
CA TRP A 322 20.87 -5.86 -1.12
C TRP A 322 21.06 -5.19 -2.47
N LEU A 323 20.81 -3.87 -2.52
CA LEU A 323 21.03 -3.11 -3.74
C LEU A 323 22.52 -3.10 -4.12
N ALA A 324 23.42 -2.92 -3.15
CA ALA A 324 24.88 -2.96 -3.36
C ALA A 324 25.34 -4.33 -3.88
N ILE A 325 24.80 -5.42 -3.32
CA ILE A 325 25.07 -6.80 -3.77
C ILE A 325 24.58 -6.99 -5.20
N ARG A 326 23.33 -6.60 -5.49
CA ARG A 326 22.73 -6.74 -6.82
C ARG A 326 23.49 -5.97 -7.89
N ASN A 327 23.98 -4.76 -7.56
CA ASN A 327 24.72 -3.91 -8.49
C ASN A 327 26.19 -4.32 -8.65
N GLY A 328 26.65 -5.40 -7.97
CA GLY A 328 28.04 -5.86 -8.03
C GLY A 328 29.04 -4.86 -7.43
N LYS A 329 28.57 -3.87 -6.67
CA LYS A 329 29.44 -2.87 -6.02
C LYS A 329 30.25 -3.45 -4.86
N VAL A 330 29.90 -4.65 -4.41
CA VAL A 330 30.58 -5.36 -3.31
C VAL A 330 30.86 -6.76 -3.81
N GLY A 331 32.10 -7.23 -3.64
CA GLY A 331 32.52 -8.56 -4.08
C GLY A 331 31.62 -9.66 -3.47
N PHE A 332 31.33 -10.71 -4.24
CA PHE A 332 30.56 -11.87 -3.79
C PHE A 332 31.35 -12.64 -2.71
N SER A 333 31.22 -12.19 -1.46
CA SER A 333 31.60 -12.99 -0.29
C SER A 333 30.31 -13.59 0.27
N GLY A 334 30.21 -14.91 0.42
CA GLY A 334 29.05 -15.57 1.03
C GLY A 334 28.75 -15.06 2.45
N THR A 335 29.76 -14.51 3.14
CA THR A 335 29.62 -13.89 4.46
C THR A 335 28.89 -12.54 4.39
N LEU A 336 29.10 -11.76 3.33
CA LEU A 336 28.50 -10.44 3.20
C LEU A 336 26.98 -10.50 3.10
N VAL A 337 26.43 -11.43 2.32
CA VAL A 337 24.97 -11.62 2.20
C VAL A 337 24.38 -11.94 3.58
N ALA A 338 25.00 -12.90 4.29
CA ALA A 338 24.56 -13.27 5.64
C ALA A 338 24.67 -12.10 6.64
N ASP A 339 25.66 -11.23 6.49
CA ASP A 339 25.83 -10.06 7.36
C ASP A 339 24.76 -9.00 7.09
N VAL A 340 24.42 -8.75 5.82
CA VAL A 340 23.34 -7.84 5.42
C VAL A 340 21.98 -8.35 5.94
N GLU A 341 21.69 -9.62 5.77
CA GLU A 341 20.47 -10.26 6.26
C GLU A 341 20.36 -10.17 7.79
N ARG A 342 21.45 -10.45 8.49
CA ARG A 342 21.53 -10.38 9.95
C ARG A 342 21.34 -8.96 10.47
N ASP A 343 21.96 -7.97 9.86
CA ASP A 343 21.78 -6.55 10.24
C ASP A 343 20.35 -6.12 10.05
N TYR A 344 19.75 -6.47 8.91
CA TYR A 344 18.36 -6.15 8.63
C TYR A 344 17.38 -6.82 9.61
N ALA A 345 17.60 -8.10 9.94
CA ALA A 345 16.82 -8.82 10.94
C ALA A 345 16.89 -8.12 12.33
N LYS A 346 18.07 -7.64 12.72
CA LYS A 346 18.26 -6.87 13.97
C LYS A 346 17.40 -5.60 13.99
N ARG A 347 17.30 -4.90 12.88
CA ARG A 347 16.50 -3.67 12.77
C ARG A 347 15.01 -3.92 13.03
N GLN A 348 14.49 -5.13 12.70
CA GLN A 348 13.08 -5.48 12.89
C GLN A 348 12.75 -5.95 14.32
N THR A 349 13.74 -6.19 15.16
CA THR A 349 13.52 -6.68 16.54
C THR A 349 12.58 -5.80 17.37
N LYS A 350 12.62 -4.47 17.17
CA LYS A 350 11.73 -3.55 17.89
C LYS A 350 10.27 -3.75 17.48
N THR A 351 10.01 -3.92 16.19
CA THR A 351 8.70 -4.15 15.60
C THR A 351 8.14 -5.50 16.06
N GLN A 352 8.96 -6.56 16.00
CA GLN A 352 8.60 -7.90 16.51
C GLN A 352 8.26 -7.89 18.00
N LYS A 353 9.01 -7.16 18.84
CA LYS A 353 8.67 -6.99 20.26
C LYS A 353 7.35 -6.27 20.49
N ALA A 354 6.92 -5.38 19.59
CA ALA A 354 5.61 -4.74 19.71
C ALA A 354 4.48 -5.76 19.45
N LEU A 355 4.64 -6.64 18.46
CA LEU A 355 3.71 -7.75 18.20
C LEU A 355 3.64 -8.74 19.38
N THR A 356 4.79 -9.15 19.92
CA THR A 356 4.85 -9.99 21.12
C THR A 356 4.06 -9.40 22.28
N ARG A 357 4.21 -8.09 22.54
CA ARG A 357 3.46 -7.40 23.61
C ARG A 357 1.96 -7.37 23.33
N CYS A 358 1.56 -7.14 22.09
CA CYS A 358 0.17 -7.17 21.67
C CYS A 358 -0.45 -8.54 21.99
N TYR A 359 0.12 -9.62 21.49
CA TYR A 359 -0.40 -10.97 21.72
C TYR A 359 -0.40 -11.35 23.21
N LYS A 360 0.64 -10.98 23.94
CA LYS A 360 0.66 -11.19 25.40
C LYS A 360 -0.47 -10.46 26.10
N THR A 361 -0.78 -9.22 25.72
CA THR A 361 -1.85 -8.43 26.31
C THR A 361 -3.20 -9.06 26.03
N LEU A 362 -3.44 -9.50 24.79
CA LEU A 362 -4.70 -10.12 24.38
C LEU A 362 -4.90 -11.51 25.01
N LEU A 363 -3.91 -12.38 24.92
CA LEU A 363 -4.02 -13.76 25.41
C LEU A 363 -4.02 -13.86 26.94
N ARG A 364 -3.53 -12.87 27.66
CA ARG A 364 -3.57 -12.84 29.13
C ARG A 364 -4.99 -12.84 29.68
N VAL A 365 -5.95 -12.29 28.99
CA VAL A 365 -7.36 -12.21 29.37
C VAL A 365 -8.24 -13.17 28.56
N TRP A 366 -7.62 -14.20 27.97
CA TRP A 366 -8.32 -15.23 27.20
C TRP A 366 -9.28 -16.04 28.06
N THR A 367 -10.37 -16.55 27.47
CA THR A 367 -11.39 -17.32 28.17
C THR A 367 -10.86 -18.65 28.69
N THR A 368 -11.35 -19.04 29.88
CA THR A 368 -11.04 -20.35 30.47
C THR A 368 -11.82 -21.50 29.84
N ALA A 369 -12.86 -21.20 29.06
CA ALA A 369 -13.64 -22.20 28.34
C ALA A 369 -12.82 -22.89 27.23
N GLN A 370 -11.83 -22.17 26.67
CA GLN A 370 -10.88 -22.71 25.70
C GLN A 370 -9.46 -22.41 26.23
N PRO A 371 -8.87 -23.29 27.06
CA PRO A 371 -7.60 -23.02 27.69
C PRO A 371 -6.47 -22.95 26.66
N LEU A 372 -5.57 -21.99 26.86
CA LEU A 372 -4.38 -21.85 26.04
C LEU A 372 -3.47 -23.08 26.19
N PRO A 373 -2.84 -23.56 25.09
CA PRO A 373 -1.97 -24.73 25.13
C PRO A 373 -0.62 -24.48 25.83
N ALA A 374 -0.23 -23.19 26.00
CA ALA A 374 0.95 -22.80 26.74
C ALA A 374 0.74 -21.40 27.37
N GLU A 375 1.57 -21.05 28.35
CA GLU A 375 1.51 -19.77 29.01
C GLU A 375 1.87 -18.63 28.04
N PRO A 376 1.05 -17.54 27.93
CA PRO A 376 1.30 -16.42 27.05
C PRO A 376 2.34 -15.45 27.64
N ASN A 377 3.60 -15.89 27.72
CA ASN A 377 4.73 -15.11 28.20
C ASN A 377 5.62 -14.61 27.06
N ASP A 378 6.58 -13.73 27.37
CA ASP A 378 7.46 -13.12 26.38
C ASP A 378 8.32 -14.15 25.61
N ALA A 379 8.67 -15.27 26.23
CA ALA A 379 9.47 -16.30 25.58
C ALA A 379 8.66 -17.13 24.57
N ASN A 380 7.44 -17.53 24.96
CA ASN A 380 6.55 -18.34 24.13
C ASN A 380 5.94 -17.55 22.96
N LEU A 381 5.70 -16.25 23.17
CA LEU A 381 5.14 -15.33 22.15
C LEU A 381 6.21 -14.53 21.42
N ALA A 382 7.50 -14.81 21.64
CA ALA A 382 8.58 -14.17 20.90
C ALA A 382 8.43 -14.48 19.40
N ILE A 383 8.60 -13.46 18.57
CA ILE A 383 8.69 -13.65 17.12
C ILE A 383 10.12 -14.06 16.81
N LEU A 384 10.29 -15.21 16.20
CA LEU A 384 11.59 -15.71 15.80
C LEU A 384 12.09 -14.94 14.58
N PRO A 385 13.29 -14.35 14.62
CA PRO A 385 13.80 -13.62 13.47
C PRO A 385 13.99 -14.58 12.28
N LEU A 386 13.78 -14.06 11.06
CA LEU A 386 13.92 -14.85 9.84
C LEU A 386 15.32 -15.45 9.69
N VAL A 387 16.35 -14.70 10.11
CA VAL A 387 17.75 -15.11 10.13
C VAL A 387 18.30 -14.97 11.54
N ASP A 388 19.15 -15.91 11.96
CA ASP A 388 19.75 -15.85 13.29
C ASP A 388 20.58 -14.58 13.47
N THR A 389 20.20 -13.80 14.48
CA THR A 389 20.82 -12.51 14.79
C THR A 389 22.08 -12.64 15.66
N THR A 390 22.38 -13.85 16.16
CA THR A 390 23.60 -14.13 16.94
C THR A 390 24.82 -14.13 16.03
N THR A 391 25.86 -13.39 16.40
CA THR A 391 27.13 -13.44 15.69
C THR A 391 27.73 -14.83 15.86
N PRO A 392 28.12 -15.57 14.80
CA PRO A 392 28.83 -16.82 14.98
C PRO A 392 30.08 -16.52 15.77
N THR A 393 30.28 -17.22 16.89
CA THR A 393 31.53 -17.18 17.62
C THR A 393 32.66 -17.59 16.64
N PRO A 394 33.72 -16.80 16.45
CA PRO A 394 34.76 -17.17 15.55
C PRO A 394 35.32 -18.51 16.03
N THR A 395 35.15 -19.54 15.23
CA THR A 395 35.77 -20.84 15.48
C THR A 395 37.29 -20.58 15.48
N GLN A 396 37.89 -20.63 16.65
CA GLN A 396 39.36 -20.60 16.75
C GLN A 396 39.88 -21.69 15.83
N ALA A 397 40.53 -21.27 14.73
CA ALA A 397 41.29 -22.18 13.92
C ALA A 397 42.31 -22.84 14.88
N LYS A 398 42.16 -24.13 15.12
CA LYS A 398 43.21 -24.92 15.79
C LYS A 398 44.43 -24.81 14.92
N ALA A 399 45.45 -24.15 15.47
CA ALA A 399 46.81 -24.13 14.93
C ALA A 399 47.41 -25.55 14.92
#